data_89ec991f4af600d1454fe074811e27c5
#
_entry.id   89ec991f4af600d1454fe074811e27c5
#
_cell.length_a   1.000
_cell.length_b   1.000
_cell.length_c   1.000
_cell.angle_alpha   90.00
_cell.angle_beta   90.00
_cell.angle_gamma   90.00
#
_symmetry.space_group_name_H-M   'P 1'
#
loop_
_entity.id
_entity.type
_entity.pdbx_description
1 polymer ?
#
loop_
_entity_poly.entity_id
_entity_poly.type
_entity_poly.pdbx_seq_one_letter_code
_entity_poly.pdbx_strand_id
1 'polypeptide(L)'
;MSMGEILALGAIAGFTVFLGLPLGRMRNASTEMRSLLNAGATGILLFLFWDVLSEGIEPVEAALADALGGGTWLHFGWLAVVFAVSLTVGLMSLVYYDLWLARRARATLRFGPGAADVREFRAGPIARLRPAQRLAFFIALGIGFHNLSEGLAIGQSAAGGQLRLALVLVIGFALHNATEGFGIVGPLAGETHLPSWRFLGALGLIAGGPTFIGTVIGQSFQNETVFAAFLALAAGSILYVVIELLAVARKLGHKDMTTWGILAGLILGFATDFILHAVGA
;
A
#
# COMPACT_ATOMS: atom_id res chain seq x y z
N MET A 1 -8.59 23.85 15.04
CA MET A 1 -8.08 24.07 13.66
C MET A 1 -9.20 24.45 12.73
N SER A 2 -8.93 25.27 11.72
CA SER A 2 -9.88 25.49 10.64
C SER A 2 -9.92 24.26 9.72
N MET A 3 -11.03 24.06 8.99
CA MET A 3 -11.15 23.00 7.99
C MET A 3 -9.99 23.06 6.98
N GLY A 4 -9.58 24.27 6.56
CA GLY A 4 -8.48 24.42 5.60
C GLY A 4 -7.13 23.92 6.12
N GLU A 5 -6.83 24.14 7.40
CA GLU A 5 -5.60 23.61 8.03
C GLU A 5 -5.61 22.09 8.08
N ILE A 6 -6.73 21.46 8.44
CA ILE A 6 -6.86 20.01 8.49
C ILE A 6 -6.68 19.41 7.09
N LEU A 7 -7.29 20.01 6.08
CA LEU A 7 -7.13 19.58 4.68
C LEU A 7 -5.69 19.72 4.20
N ALA A 8 -4.99 20.79 4.59
CA ALA A 8 -3.58 20.97 4.27
C ALA A 8 -2.70 19.88 4.90
N LEU A 9 -2.97 19.49 6.16
CA LEU A 9 -2.25 18.42 6.82
C LEU A 9 -2.40 17.09 6.09
N GLY A 10 -3.63 16.70 5.72
CA GLY A 10 -3.88 15.48 4.96
C GLY A 10 -3.25 15.50 3.56
N ALA A 11 -3.23 16.68 2.90
CA ALA A 11 -2.56 16.83 1.62
C ALA A 11 -1.02 16.68 1.75
N ILE A 12 -0.41 17.29 2.76
CA ILE A 12 1.03 17.18 3.02
C ILE A 12 1.39 15.72 3.26
N ALA A 13 0.72 15.03 4.18
CA ALA A 13 0.99 13.63 4.48
C ALA A 13 0.84 12.75 3.23
N GLY A 14 -0.28 12.80 2.53
CA GLY A 14 -0.55 11.90 1.39
C GLY A 14 0.31 12.19 0.17
N PHE A 15 0.57 13.45 -0.17
CA PHE A 15 1.27 13.77 -1.41
C PHE A 15 2.80 13.66 -1.32
N THR A 16 3.37 13.41 -0.15
CA THR A 16 4.79 13.07 -0.04
C THR A 16 5.17 11.76 -0.74
N VAL A 17 4.22 10.87 -1.01
CA VAL A 17 4.43 9.67 -1.85
C VAL A 17 5.03 10.02 -3.22
N PHE A 18 4.74 11.20 -3.76
CA PHE A 18 5.29 11.67 -5.04
C PHE A 18 6.81 11.86 -5.02
N LEU A 19 7.44 12.02 -3.85
CA LEU A 19 8.88 12.17 -3.72
C LEU A 19 9.64 10.88 -4.11
N GLY A 20 9.06 9.71 -3.87
CA GLY A 20 9.64 8.41 -4.25
C GLY A 20 9.45 8.04 -5.72
N LEU A 21 8.40 8.54 -6.39
CA LEU A 21 7.99 8.09 -7.72
C LEU A 21 9.01 8.35 -8.85
N PRO A 22 9.81 9.45 -8.86
CA PRO A 22 10.79 9.69 -9.91
C PRO A 22 11.83 8.57 -10.08
N LEU A 23 12.12 7.79 -9.03
CA LEU A 23 13.03 6.64 -9.07
C LEU A 23 12.57 5.57 -10.08
N GLY A 24 11.27 5.44 -10.34
CA GLY A 24 10.73 4.54 -11.37
C GLY A 24 11.14 4.88 -12.80
N ARG A 25 11.78 6.04 -13.02
CA ARG A 25 12.33 6.46 -14.32
C ARG A 25 13.86 6.32 -14.40
N MET A 26 14.47 5.60 -13.47
CA MET A 26 15.92 5.33 -13.53
C MET A 26 16.25 4.53 -14.80
N ARG A 27 17.21 5.01 -15.59
CA ARG A 27 17.68 4.39 -16.83
C ARG A 27 18.91 3.52 -16.56
N ASN A 28 19.09 2.50 -17.40
CA ASN A 28 20.33 1.72 -17.48
C ASN A 28 20.78 1.10 -16.13
N ALA A 29 19.86 0.74 -15.26
CA ALA A 29 20.20 0.02 -14.05
C ALA A 29 20.71 -1.40 -14.42
N SER A 30 21.86 -1.81 -13.86
CA SER A 30 22.34 -3.18 -13.96
C SER A 30 21.34 -4.17 -13.36
N THR A 31 21.46 -5.47 -13.68
CA THR A 31 20.58 -6.49 -13.11
C THR A 31 20.69 -6.56 -11.58
N GLU A 32 21.90 -6.34 -11.07
CA GLU A 32 22.17 -6.26 -9.62
C GLU A 32 21.45 -5.06 -8.99
N MET A 33 21.53 -3.86 -9.60
CA MET A 33 20.83 -2.69 -9.12
C MET A 33 19.30 -2.89 -9.14
N ARG A 34 18.77 -3.51 -10.20
CA ARG A 34 17.34 -3.85 -10.29
C ARG A 34 16.92 -4.84 -9.19
N SER A 35 17.79 -5.84 -8.91
CA SER A 35 17.57 -6.78 -7.81
C SER A 35 17.55 -6.07 -6.46
N LEU A 36 18.53 -5.18 -6.22
CA LEU A 36 18.62 -4.40 -4.98
C LEU A 36 17.40 -3.48 -4.77
N LEU A 37 16.98 -2.74 -5.82
CA LEU A 37 15.84 -1.84 -5.75
C LEU A 37 14.52 -2.58 -5.56
N ASN A 38 14.31 -3.68 -6.29
CA ASN A 38 13.12 -4.53 -6.11
C ASN A 38 13.08 -5.14 -4.71
N ALA A 39 14.23 -5.57 -4.20
CA ALA A 39 14.34 -6.13 -2.86
C ALA A 39 14.17 -5.07 -1.76
N GLY A 40 14.67 -3.85 -1.97
CA GLY A 40 14.43 -2.72 -1.08
C GLY A 40 12.94 -2.38 -0.95
N ALA A 41 12.24 -2.32 -2.09
CA ALA A 41 10.78 -2.19 -2.12
C ALA A 41 10.08 -3.33 -1.35
N THR A 42 10.54 -4.59 -1.55
CA THR A 42 10.00 -5.74 -0.81
C THR A 42 10.21 -5.59 0.69
N GLY A 43 11.38 -5.10 1.13
CA GLY A 43 11.67 -4.87 2.56
C GLY A 43 10.78 -3.81 3.19
N ILE A 44 10.56 -2.68 2.50
CA ILE A 44 9.63 -1.63 2.94
C ILE A 44 8.21 -2.19 3.06
N LEU A 45 7.75 -2.95 2.07
CA LEU A 45 6.40 -3.53 2.09
C LEU A 45 6.24 -4.66 3.12
N LEU A 46 7.30 -5.38 3.47
CA LEU A 46 7.27 -6.35 4.57
C LEU A 46 7.11 -5.64 5.92
N PHE A 47 7.82 -4.53 6.12
CA PHE A 47 7.62 -3.68 7.30
C PHE A 47 6.17 -3.17 7.33
N LEU A 48 5.70 -2.57 6.24
CA LEU A 48 4.35 -2.02 6.14
C LEU A 48 3.26 -3.10 6.37
N PHE A 49 3.48 -4.31 5.86
CA PHE A 49 2.58 -5.44 6.12
C PHE A 49 2.47 -5.76 7.62
N TRP A 50 3.61 -5.80 8.32
CA TRP A 50 3.64 -6.05 9.75
C TRP A 50 2.95 -4.92 10.54
N ASP A 51 3.24 -3.69 10.20
CA ASP A 51 2.72 -2.48 10.83
C ASP A 51 1.19 -2.41 10.70
N VAL A 52 0.69 -2.44 9.48
CA VAL A 52 -0.76 -2.43 9.16
C VAL A 52 -1.51 -3.61 9.78
N LEU A 53 -0.88 -4.79 9.81
CA LEU A 53 -1.47 -5.97 10.41
C LEU A 53 -1.57 -5.82 11.93
N SER A 54 -0.54 -5.25 12.57
CA SER A 54 -0.50 -5.01 14.01
C SER A 54 -1.58 -4.01 14.44
N GLU A 55 -1.70 -2.87 13.73
CA GLU A 55 -2.78 -1.90 13.96
C GLU A 55 -4.18 -2.50 13.72
N GLY A 56 -4.33 -3.27 12.64
CA GLY A 56 -5.61 -3.86 12.27
C GLY A 56 -6.11 -4.94 13.22
N ILE A 57 -5.22 -5.63 13.94
CA ILE A 57 -5.60 -6.67 14.92
C ILE A 57 -5.89 -6.09 16.31
N GLU A 58 -5.39 -4.90 16.64
CA GLU A 58 -5.56 -4.27 17.95
C GLU A 58 -7.02 -4.19 18.42
N PRO A 59 -8.01 -3.76 17.60
CA PRO A 59 -9.42 -3.77 17.99
C PRO A 59 -9.96 -5.17 18.31
N VAL A 60 -9.46 -6.19 17.60
CA VAL A 60 -9.86 -7.59 17.83
C VAL A 60 -9.32 -8.10 19.17
N GLU A 61 -8.05 -7.77 19.49
CA GLU A 61 -7.42 -8.13 20.77
C GLU A 61 -8.07 -7.40 21.93
N ALA A 62 -8.41 -6.12 21.76
CA ALA A 62 -9.13 -5.35 22.77
C ALA A 62 -10.52 -5.96 23.07
N ALA A 63 -11.26 -6.33 22.03
CA ALA A 63 -12.56 -6.99 22.19
C ALA A 63 -12.44 -8.39 22.83
N LEU A 64 -11.36 -9.13 22.56
CA LEU A 64 -11.05 -10.40 23.22
C LEU A 64 -10.78 -10.19 24.70
N ALA A 65 -9.96 -9.20 25.05
CA ALA A 65 -9.66 -8.86 26.44
C ALA A 65 -10.92 -8.47 27.22
N ASP A 66 -11.81 -7.67 26.61
CA ASP A 66 -13.13 -7.33 27.17
C ASP A 66 -13.98 -8.58 27.40
N ALA A 67 -14.08 -9.49 26.43
CA ALA A 67 -14.86 -10.73 26.56
C ALA A 67 -14.34 -11.65 27.68
N LEU A 68 -13.00 -11.73 27.83
CA LEU A 68 -12.36 -12.48 28.93
C LEU A 68 -12.60 -11.82 30.29
N GLY A 69 -12.78 -10.50 30.35
CA GLY A 69 -13.11 -9.71 31.52
C GLY A 69 -14.60 -9.77 31.92
N GLY A 70 -15.45 -10.52 31.19
CA GLY A 70 -16.88 -10.64 31.44
C GLY A 70 -17.77 -9.85 30.49
N GLY A 71 -17.21 -9.23 29.45
CA GLY A 71 -17.91 -8.58 28.34
C GLY A 71 -18.52 -9.56 27.34
N THR A 72 -18.88 -9.07 26.14
CA THR A 72 -19.63 -9.86 25.16
C THR A 72 -18.73 -10.57 24.15
N TRP A 73 -18.80 -11.89 24.08
CA TRP A 73 -18.14 -12.68 23.01
C TRP A 73 -18.64 -12.36 21.61
N LEU A 74 -19.85 -11.77 21.48
CA LEU A 74 -20.42 -11.40 20.18
C LEU A 74 -19.62 -10.29 19.51
N HIS A 75 -19.17 -9.29 20.26
CA HIS A 75 -18.37 -8.19 19.74
C HIS A 75 -17.00 -8.68 19.23
N PHE A 76 -16.31 -9.48 20.03
CA PHE A 76 -15.07 -10.15 19.61
C PHE A 76 -15.28 -10.98 18.33
N GLY A 77 -16.30 -11.86 18.32
CA GLY A 77 -16.61 -12.70 17.17
C GLY A 77 -16.89 -11.91 15.90
N TRP A 78 -17.60 -10.78 16.03
CA TRP A 78 -17.88 -9.88 14.91
C TRP A 78 -16.60 -9.28 14.34
N LEU A 79 -15.76 -8.66 15.17
CA LEU A 79 -14.50 -8.03 14.73
C LEU A 79 -13.53 -9.06 14.16
N ALA A 80 -13.41 -10.24 14.76
CA ALA A 80 -12.57 -11.32 14.26
C ALA A 80 -13.01 -11.80 12.87
N VAL A 81 -14.32 -11.94 12.62
CA VAL A 81 -14.87 -12.32 11.32
C VAL A 81 -14.63 -11.21 10.30
N VAL A 82 -14.90 -9.95 10.64
CA VAL A 82 -14.64 -8.80 9.75
C VAL A 82 -13.17 -8.73 9.36
N PHE A 83 -12.27 -8.85 10.32
CA PHE A 83 -10.83 -8.87 10.09
C PHE A 83 -10.42 -10.00 9.14
N ALA A 84 -10.81 -11.25 9.45
CA ALA A 84 -10.45 -12.41 8.64
C ALA A 84 -11.01 -12.35 7.20
N VAL A 85 -12.25 -11.90 7.04
CA VAL A 85 -12.89 -11.73 5.74
C VAL A 85 -12.20 -10.63 4.95
N SER A 86 -11.92 -9.47 5.56
CA SER A 86 -11.27 -8.33 4.90
C SER A 86 -9.84 -8.68 4.46
N LEU A 87 -9.06 -9.35 5.33
CA LEU A 87 -7.72 -9.84 5.00
C LEU A 87 -7.77 -10.82 3.79
N THR A 88 -8.73 -11.75 3.82
CA THR A 88 -8.93 -12.72 2.74
C THR A 88 -9.33 -12.01 1.45
N VAL A 89 -10.24 -11.05 1.49
CA VAL A 89 -10.67 -10.27 0.31
C VAL A 89 -9.49 -9.48 -0.24
N GLY A 90 -8.72 -8.80 0.60
CA GLY A 90 -7.53 -8.05 0.19
C GLY A 90 -6.54 -8.91 -0.58
N LEU A 91 -6.19 -10.08 -0.03
CA LEU A 91 -5.24 -11.00 -0.64
C LEU A 91 -5.82 -11.67 -1.89
N MET A 92 -6.97 -12.31 -1.78
CA MET A 92 -7.49 -13.20 -2.82
C MET A 92 -8.12 -12.44 -3.99
N SER A 93 -8.65 -11.24 -3.80
CA SER A 93 -9.19 -10.44 -4.90
C SER A 93 -8.13 -10.13 -5.96
N LEU A 94 -6.91 -9.78 -5.53
CA LEU A 94 -5.78 -9.50 -6.43
C LEU A 94 -5.28 -10.76 -7.11
N VAL A 95 -5.19 -11.89 -6.39
CA VAL A 95 -4.84 -13.21 -6.96
C VAL A 95 -5.83 -13.61 -8.06
N TYR A 96 -7.13 -13.57 -7.76
CA TYR A 96 -8.14 -13.97 -8.74
C TYR A 96 -8.23 -13.00 -9.92
N TYR A 97 -8.02 -11.70 -9.67
CA TYR A 97 -7.97 -10.71 -10.73
C TYR A 97 -6.78 -10.94 -11.68
N ASP A 98 -5.58 -11.24 -11.14
CA ASP A 98 -4.41 -11.54 -11.96
C ASP A 98 -4.60 -12.83 -12.75
N LEU A 99 -5.11 -13.89 -12.13
CA LEU A 99 -5.46 -15.13 -12.81
C LEU A 99 -6.49 -14.93 -13.94
N TRP A 100 -7.48 -14.09 -13.71
CA TRP A 100 -8.49 -13.74 -14.71
C TRP A 100 -7.87 -12.99 -15.90
N LEU A 101 -6.98 -12.02 -15.64
CA LEU A 101 -6.23 -11.33 -16.68
C LEU A 101 -5.36 -12.30 -17.49
N ALA A 102 -4.63 -13.20 -16.82
CA ALA A 102 -3.78 -14.21 -17.46
C ALA A 102 -4.59 -15.17 -18.34
N ARG A 103 -5.77 -15.61 -17.88
CA ARG A 103 -6.69 -16.45 -18.69
C ARG A 103 -7.19 -15.70 -19.92
N ARG A 104 -7.53 -14.43 -19.81
CA ARG A 104 -7.96 -13.60 -20.95
C ARG A 104 -6.84 -13.41 -21.97
N ALA A 105 -5.62 -13.12 -21.51
CA ALA A 105 -4.45 -13.00 -22.38
C ALA A 105 -4.19 -14.30 -23.18
N ARG A 106 -4.25 -15.46 -22.52
CA ARG A 106 -4.09 -16.76 -23.20
C ARG A 106 -5.21 -17.07 -24.20
N ALA A 107 -6.44 -16.64 -23.92
CA ALA A 107 -7.56 -16.84 -24.83
C ALA A 107 -7.44 -15.98 -26.11
N THR A 108 -6.75 -14.82 -26.05
CA THR A 108 -6.50 -13.98 -27.23
C THR A 108 -5.50 -14.59 -28.20
N LEU A 109 -4.52 -15.36 -27.70
CA LEU A 109 -3.50 -16.03 -28.52
C LEU A 109 -4.06 -17.15 -29.41
N ARG A 110 -5.30 -17.61 -29.17
CA ARG A 110 -5.96 -18.67 -29.96
C ARG A 110 -6.73 -18.13 -31.18
N PHE A 111 -6.84 -16.82 -31.35
CA PHE A 111 -7.53 -16.17 -32.44
C PHE A 111 -6.56 -15.23 -33.16
N GLY A 112 -6.63 -15.15 -34.48
CA GLY A 112 -5.69 -14.35 -35.28
C GLY A 112 -5.56 -12.88 -34.86
N PRO A 113 -4.58 -12.12 -35.45
CA PRO A 113 -4.16 -10.78 -34.97
C PRO A 113 -5.29 -9.77 -34.79
N GLY A 114 -6.29 -9.77 -35.67
CA GLY A 114 -7.44 -8.84 -35.58
C GLY A 114 -8.41 -9.13 -34.44
N ALA A 115 -8.48 -10.38 -33.96
CA ALA A 115 -9.31 -10.72 -32.80
C ALA A 115 -8.63 -10.36 -31.47
N ALA A 116 -7.30 -10.26 -31.43
CA ALA A 116 -6.54 -9.79 -30.28
C ALA A 116 -6.84 -8.33 -29.96
N ASP A 117 -6.78 -7.44 -30.96
CA ASP A 117 -7.03 -5.99 -30.81
C ASP A 117 -8.39 -5.66 -30.21
N VAL A 118 -9.45 -6.36 -30.69
CA VAL A 118 -10.81 -6.12 -30.19
C VAL A 118 -10.99 -6.58 -28.74
N ARG A 119 -10.28 -7.64 -28.31
CA ARG A 119 -10.37 -8.17 -26.95
C ARG A 119 -9.50 -7.40 -25.97
N GLU A 120 -8.33 -6.89 -26.38
CA GLU A 120 -7.52 -5.97 -25.60
C GLU A 120 -8.29 -4.68 -25.30
N PHE A 121 -9.03 -4.16 -26.27
CA PHE A 121 -9.90 -3.00 -26.07
C PHE A 121 -11.03 -3.29 -25.05
N ARG A 122 -11.59 -4.52 -25.05
CA ARG A 122 -12.63 -4.95 -24.10
C ARG A 122 -12.09 -5.34 -22.72
N ALA A 123 -10.80 -5.62 -22.58
CA ALA A 123 -10.21 -6.07 -21.31
C ALA A 123 -9.99 -4.91 -20.30
N GLY A 124 -10.19 -3.66 -20.72
CA GLY A 124 -10.02 -2.48 -19.87
C GLY A 124 -8.56 -2.00 -19.75
N PRO A 125 -8.35 -0.82 -19.15
CA PRO A 125 -7.05 -0.14 -19.13
C PRO A 125 -5.96 -0.90 -18.36
N ILE A 126 -6.31 -1.59 -17.26
CA ILE A 126 -5.34 -2.32 -16.44
C ILE A 126 -4.77 -3.55 -17.18
N ALA A 127 -5.56 -4.21 -17.99
CA ALA A 127 -5.10 -5.36 -18.79
C ALA A 127 -4.05 -4.98 -19.86
N ARG A 128 -3.98 -3.70 -20.23
CA ARG A 128 -3.01 -3.16 -21.19
C ARG A 128 -1.67 -2.79 -20.54
N LEU A 129 -1.62 -2.75 -19.21
CA LEU A 129 -0.39 -2.48 -18.48
C LEU A 129 0.60 -3.65 -18.65
N ARG A 130 1.88 -3.31 -18.77
CA ARG A 130 2.97 -4.30 -18.71
C ARG A 130 3.02 -4.94 -17.33
N PRO A 131 3.61 -6.13 -17.18
CA PRO A 131 3.68 -6.81 -15.89
C PRO A 131 4.21 -5.93 -14.76
N ALA A 132 5.33 -5.23 -14.97
CA ALA A 132 5.90 -4.32 -13.98
C ALA A 132 4.97 -3.13 -13.65
N GLN A 133 4.30 -2.56 -14.65
CA GLN A 133 3.34 -1.48 -14.44
C GLN A 133 2.09 -1.95 -13.68
N ARG A 134 1.61 -3.15 -13.97
CA ARG A 134 0.48 -3.76 -13.25
C ARG A 134 0.84 -4.04 -11.80
N LEU A 135 2.05 -4.54 -11.55
CA LEU A 135 2.54 -4.76 -10.19
C LEU A 135 2.63 -3.43 -9.43
N ALA A 136 3.23 -2.39 -10.02
CA ALA A 136 3.26 -1.04 -9.43
C ALA A 136 1.84 -0.49 -9.15
N PHE A 137 0.87 -0.76 -10.02
CA PHE A 137 -0.52 -0.38 -9.80
C PHE A 137 -1.13 -1.10 -8.59
N PHE A 138 -0.89 -2.40 -8.42
CA PHE A 138 -1.39 -3.16 -7.27
C PHE A 138 -0.72 -2.73 -5.96
N ILE A 139 0.57 -2.40 -6.00
CA ILE A 139 1.26 -1.80 -4.84
C ILE A 139 0.58 -0.48 -4.46
N ALA A 140 0.40 0.43 -5.42
CA ALA A 140 -0.24 1.72 -5.16
C ALA A 140 -1.67 1.58 -4.62
N LEU A 141 -2.42 0.57 -5.07
CA LEU A 141 -3.76 0.27 -4.58
C LEU A 141 -3.74 -0.24 -3.12
N GLY A 142 -2.86 -1.19 -2.80
CA GLY A 142 -2.70 -1.71 -1.45
C GLY A 142 -2.29 -0.62 -0.46
N ILE A 143 -1.30 0.17 -0.84
CA ILE A 143 -0.85 1.34 -0.07
C ILE A 143 -1.99 2.36 0.10
N GLY A 144 -2.77 2.62 -0.94
CA GLY A 144 -3.90 3.54 -0.86
C GLY A 144 -4.97 3.14 0.18
N PHE A 145 -5.22 1.84 0.36
CA PHE A 145 -6.12 1.38 1.42
C PHE A 145 -5.56 1.63 2.82
N HIS A 146 -4.26 1.41 3.02
CA HIS A 146 -3.59 1.74 4.27
C HIS A 146 -3.60 3.26 4.52
N ASN A 147 -3.23 4.04 3.55
CA ASN A 147 -3.16 5.49 3.63
C ASN A 147 -4.53 6.16 3.91
N LEU A 148 -5.63 5.48 3.60
CA LEU A 148 -6.95 5.93 4.01
C LEU A 148 -7.08 5.93 5.55
N SER A 149 -6.57 4.90 6.23
CA SER A 149 -6.62 4.80 7.70
C SER A 149 -5.69 5.81 8.38
N GLU A 150 -4.50 6.05 7.83
CA GLU A 150 -3.63 7.15 8.30
C GLU A 150 -4.35 8.51 8.23
N GLY A 151 -5.00 8.77 7.10
CA GLY A 151 -5.82 9.97 6.93
C GLY A 151 -6.94 10.08 7.97
N LEU A 152 -7.65 8.98 8.24
CA LEU A 152 -8.67 8.93 9.29
C LEU A 152 -8.08 9.32 10.65
N ALA A 153 -6.91 8.79 11.02
CA ALA A 153 -6.22 9.12 12.27
C ALA A 153 -5.86 10.63 12.37
N ILE A 154 -5.33 11.22 11.29
CA ILE A 154 -5.06 12.68 11.22
C ILE A 154 -6.34 13.46 11.43
N GLY A 155 -7.41 13.11 10.70
CA GLY A 155 -8.69 13.82 10.77
C GLY A 155 -9.32 13.76 12.16
N GLN A 156 -9.31 12.60 12.80
CA GLN A 156 -9.84 12.35 14.14
C GLN A 156 -9.06 13.14 15.20
N SER A 157 -7.73 13.07 15.18
CA SER A 157 -6.86 13.79 16.13
C SER A 157 -7.03 15.30 16.02
N ALA A 158 -7.13 15.83 14.80
CA ALA A 158 -7.35 17.24 14.54
C ALA A 158 -8.73 17.73 15.02
N ALA A 159 -9.79 16.94 14.77
CA ALA A 159 -11.16 17.25 15.20
C ALA A 159 -11.31 17.14 16.72
N GLY A 160 -10.62 16.21 17.36
CA GLY A 160 -10.56 16.03 18.82
C GLY A 160 -9.78 17.12 19.56
N GLY A 161 -9.24 18.12 18.84
CA GLY A 161 -8.44 19.21 19.43
C GLY A 161 -7.02 18.79 19.82
N GLN A 162 -6.58 17.59 19.46
CA GLN A 162 -5.24 17.05 19.74
C GLN A 162 -4.23 17.53 18.68
N LEU A 163 -4.06 18.85 18.58
CA LEU A 163 -3.25 19.48 17.53
C LEU A 163 -1.81 18.93 17.48
N ARG A 164 -1.20 18.73 18.65
CA ARG A 164 0.17 18.21 18.75
C ARG A 164 0.26 16.82 18.12
N LEU A 165 -0.67 15.93 18.45
CA LEU A 165 -0.74 14.58 17.88
C LEU A 165 -0.98 14.64 16.38
N ALA A 166 -1.93 15.43 15.89
CA ALA A 166 -2.18 15.58 14.46
C ALA A 166 -0.93 16.04 13.68
N LEU A 167 -0.14 16.98 14.20
CA LEU A 167 1.10 17.44 13.58
C LEU A 167 2.18 16.36 13.57
N VAL A 168 2.30 15.61 14.66
CA VAL A 168 3.25 14.50 14.75
C VAL A 168 2.92 13.40 13.75
N LEU A 169 1.65 13.01 13.68
CA LEU A 169 1.16 12.04 12.69
C LEU A 169 1.47 12.49 11.25
N VAL A 170 1.25 13.77 10.93
CA VAL A 170 1.56 14.30 9.58
C VAL A 170 3.03 14.21 9.25
N ILE A 171 3.92 14.51 10.19
CA ILE A 171 5.38 14.43 9.97
C ILE A 171 5.78 12.97 9.73
N GLY A 172 5.31 12.06 10.57
CA GLY A 172 5.61 10.64 10.47
C GLY A 172 5.08 10.03 9.18
N PHE A 173 3.81 10.23 8.89
CA PHE A 173 3.20 9.73 7.65
C PHE A 173 3.79 10.37 6.40
N ALA A 174 4.22 11.63 6.44
CA ALA A 174 4.91 12.25 5.32
C ALA A 174 6.25 11.56 5.00
N LEU A 175 7.02 11.19 6.03
CA LEU A 175 8.26 10.43 5.86
C LEU A 175 7.99 9.00 5.36
N HIS A 176 7.00 8.36 5.96
CA HIS A 176 6.56 7.01 5.62
C HIS A 176 6.09 6.93 4.16
N ASN A 177 5.18 7.78 3.76
CA ASN A 177 4.65 7.84 2.40
C ASN A 177 5.73 8.16 1.33
N ALA A 178 6.76 8.93 1.68
CA ALA A 178 7.89 9.14 0.77
C ALA A 178 8.64 7.83 0.47
N THR A 179 8.81 6.95 1.48
CA THR A 179 9.42 5.62 1.28
C THR A 179 8.49 4.65 0.55
N GLU A 180 7.18 4.74 0.76
CA GLU A 180 6.17 3.99 0.01
C GLU A 180 6.18 4.33 -1.48
N GLY A 181 6.36 5.62 -1.82
CA GLY A 181 6.54 6.06 -3.21
C GLY A 181 7.68 5.33 -3.91
N PHE A 182 8.79 5.08 -3.20
CA PHE A 182 9.86 4.21 -3.70
C PHE A 182 9.40 2.75 -3.85
N GLY A 183 8.69 2.21 -2.86
CA GLY A 183 8.11 0.86 -2.91
C GLY A 183 7.23 0.64 -4.13
N ILE A 184 6.35 1.60 -4.46
CA ILE A 184 5.46 1.57 -5.62
C ILE A 184 6.24 1.41 -6.93
N VAL A 185 7.35 2.11 -7.09
CA VAL A 185 8.08 2.16 -8.36
C VAL A 185 9.27 1.20 -8.43
N GLY A 186 9.57 0.48 -7.36
CA GLY A 186 10.63 -0.52 -7.35
C GLY A 186 10.61 -1.49 -8.54
N PRO A 187 9.46 -2.08 -8.91
CA PRO A 187 9.35 -2.94 -10.08
C PRO A 187 9.64 -2.26 -11.42
N LEU A 188 9.47 -0.94 -11.51
CA LEU A 188 9.65 -0.14 -12.73
C LEU A 188 11.09 0.29 -12.95
N ALA A 189 11.90 0.31 -11.90
CA ALA A 189 13.27 0.79 -11.95
C ALA A 189 14.12 -0.10 -12.87
N GLY A 190 14.82 0.53 -13.82
CA GLY A 190 15.67 -0.16 -14.79
C GLY A 190 14.94 -0.90 -15.90
N GLU A 191 13.61 -0.77 -16.03
CA GLU A 191 12.87 -1.25 -17.18
C GLU A 191 13.31 -0.53 -18.47
N THR A 192 13.35 -1.24 -19.60
CA THR A 192 13.73 -0.67 -20.90
C THR A 192 12.79 0.43 -21.36
N HIS A 193 11.53 0.33 -20.97
CA HIS A 193 10.50 1.31 -21.30
C HIS A 193 10.11 2.11 -20.06
N LEU A 194 10.53 3.36 -20.03
CA LEU A 194 10.22 4.26 -18.94
C LEU A 194 8.71 4.50 -18.77
N PRO A 195 8.19 4.49 -17.54
CA PRO A 195 6.81 4.87 -17.28
C PRO A 195 6.59 6.35 -17.63
N SER A 196 5.40 6.69 -18.15
CA SER A 196 5.04 8.08 -18.38
C SER A 196 4.83 8.81 -17.05
N TRP A 197 5.06 10.14 -17.03
CA TRP A 197 4.75 10.96 -15.86
C TRP A 197 3.27 10.95 -15.49
N ARG A 198 2.37 10.79 -16.49
CA ARG A 198 0.93 10.63 -16.25
C ARG A 198 0.63 9.33 -15.51
N PHE A 199 1.32 8.25 -15.84
CA PHE A 199 1.17 6.97 -15.14
C PHE A 199 1.69 7.05 -13.71
N LEU A 200 2.88 7.63 -13.49
CA LEU A 200 3.41 7.87 -12.15
C LEU A 200 2.49 8.79 -11.33
N GLY A 201 2.00 9.86 -11.94
CA GLY A 201 1.02 10.74 -11.31
C GLY A 201 -0.26 10.02 -10.88
N ALA A 202 -0.77 9.11 -11.72
CA ALA A 202 -1.92 8.28 -11.36
C ALA A 202 -1.63 7.33 -10.19
N LEU A 203 -0.44 6.69 -10.16
CA LEU A 203 -0.02 5.86 -9.03
C LEU A 203 0.06 6.66 -7.73
N GLY A 204 0.64 7.86 -7.78
CA GLY A 204 0.72 8.74 -6.62
C GLY A 204 -0.65 9.20 -6.11
N LEU A 205 -1.61 9.47 -7.01
CA LEU A 205 -2.97 9.82 -6.62
C LEU A 205 -3.73 8.61 -6.03
N ILE A 206 -3.50 7.42 -6.54
CA ILE A 206 -4.11 6.18 -6.01
C ILE A 206 -3.57 5.88 -4.62
N ALA A 207 -2.26 6.04 -4.40
CA ALA A 207 -1.63 5.76 -3.12
C ALA A 207 -1.85 6.90 -2.10
N GLY A 208 -1.53 8.14 -2.46
CA GLY A 208 -1.54 9.26 -1.52
C GLY A 208 -2.87 10.01 -1.42
N GLY A 209 -3.72 9.95 -2.46
CA GLY A 209 -5.04 10.58 -2.44
C GLY A 209 -5.94 10.09 -1.30
N PRO A 210 -5.96 8.79 -0.99
CA PRO A 210 -6.74 8.26 0.12
C PRO A 210 -6.39 8.86 1.49
N THR A 211 -5.13 9.23 1.78
CA THR A 211 -4.77 9.95 3.01
C THR A 211 -5.54 11.27 3.13
N PHE A 212 -5.60 12.04 2.05
CA PHE A 212 -6.37 13.28 2.01
C PHE A 212 -7.87 13.02 2.24
N ILE A 213 -8.44 12.02 1.56
CA ILE A 213 -9.85 11.62 1.69
C ILE A 213 -10.14 11.16 3.12
N GLY A 214 -9.27 10.32 3.68
CA GLY A 214 -9.35 9.84 5.06
C GLY A 214 -9.34 10.99 6.06
N THR A 215 -8.48 11.99 5.86
CA THR A 215 -8.42 13.19 6.72
C THR A 215 -9.74 13.97 6.70
N VAL A 216 -10.39 14.08 5.54
CA VAL A 216 -11.72 14.70 5.43
C VAL A 216 -12.79 13.90 6.18
N ILE A 217 -12.82 12.60 5.97
CA ILE A 217 -13.84 11.70 6.57
C ILE A 217 -13.61 11.56 8.08
N GLY A 218 -12.36 11.43 8.52
CA GLY A 218 -11.97 11.19 9.91
C GLY A 218 -12.45 12.25 10.90
N GLN A 219 -12.72 13.46 10.41
CA GLN A 219 -13.27 14.52 11.25
C GLN A 219 -14.69 14.24 11.77
N SER A 220 -15.45 13.39 11.06
CA SER A 220 -16.86 13.17 11.36
C SER A 220 -17.20 11.68 11.56
N PHE A 221 -16.25 10.79 11.28
CA PHE A 221 -16.50 9.36 11.25
C PHE A 221 -15.50 8.59 12.10
N GLN A 222 -15.99 7.96 13.15
CA GLN A 222 -15.23 7.07 14.03
C GLN A 222 -15.97 5.72 14.09
N ASN A 223 -15.45 4.71 13.43
CA ASN A 223 -16.01 3.37 13.46
C ASN A 223 -14.90 2.33 13.46
N GLU A 224 -14.73 1.67 14.60
CA GLU A 224 -13.70 0.66 14.85
C GLU A 224 -13.77 -0.52 13.87
N THR A 225 -14.98 -1.01 13.56
CA THR A 225 -15.18 -2.11 12.61
C THR A 225 -14.71 -1.74 11.20
N VAL A 226 -15.01 -0.53 10.75
CA VAL A 226 -14.59 -0.04 9.42
C VAL A 226 -13.09 0.17 9.39
N PHE A 227 -12.50 0.70 10.45
CA PHE A 227 -11.06 0.88 10.58
C PHE A 227 -10.32 -0.46 10.50
N ALA A 228 -10.69 -1.44 11.33
CA ALA A 228 -10.14 -2.79 11.29
C ALA A 228 -10.31 -3.47 9.92
N ALA A 229 -11.46 -3.28 9.26
CA ALA A 229 -11.73 -3.84 7.94
C ALA A 229 -10.80 -3.27 6.86
N PHE A 230 -10.56 -1.95 6.84
CA PHE A 230 -9.67 -1.32 5.87
C PHE A 230 -8.21 -1.72 6.08
N LEU A 231 -7.74 -1.76 7.33
CA LEU A 231 -6.38 -2.21 7.64
C LEU A 231 -6.16 -3.68 7.27
N ALA A 232 -7.09 -4.56 7.61
CA ALA A 232 -6.99 -5.97 7.23
C ALA A 232 -7.01 -6.17 5.71
N LEU A 233 -7.83 -5.42 4.97
CA LEU A 233 -7.88 -5.44 3.52
C LEU A 233 -6.56 -4.93 2.91
N ALA A 234 -5.99 -3.86 3.46
CA ALA A 234 -4.70 -3.33 3.08
C ALA A 234 -3.58 -4.35 3.31
N ALA A 235 -3.50 -4.95 4.51
CA ALA A 235 -2.53 -5.99 4.83
C ALA A 235 -2.60 -7.17 3.85
N GLY A 236 -3.81 -7.64 3.52
CA GLY A 236 -4.00 -8.69 2.51
C GLY A 236 -3.49 -8.30 1.13
N SER A 237 -3.74 -7.07 0.69
CA SER A 237 -3.28 -6.53 -0.59
C SER A 237 -1.75 -6.40 -0.64
N ILE A 238 -1.14 -5.90 0.44
CA ILE A 238 0.32 -5.77 0.57
C ILE A 238 0.98 -7.15 0.55
N LEU A 239 0.41 -8.13 1.24
CA LEU A 239 0.94 -9.50 1.26
C LEU A 239 0.97 -10.11 -0.15
N TYR A 240 -0.08 -9.92 -0.97
CA TYR A 240 -0.06 -10.32 -2.38
C TYR A 240 1.12 -9.71 -3.13
N VAL A 241 1.33 -8.41 -2.97
CA VAL A 241 2.41 -7.70 -3.65
C VAL A 241 3.79 -8.20 -3.21
N VAL A 242 3.99 -8.44 -1.91
CA VAL A 242 5.23 -9.01 -1.38
C VAL A 242 5.54 -10.36 -2.04
N ILE A 243 4.53 -11.24 -2.19
CA ILE A 243 4.67 -12.53 -2.87
C ILE A 243 5.13 -12.33 -4.33
N GLU A 244 4.54 -11.38 -5.06
CA GLU A 244 4.90 -11.10 -6.45
C GLU A 244 6.32 -10.50 -6.58
N LEU A 245 6.71 -9.57 -5.69
CA LEU A 245 8.06 -9.00 -5.69
C LEU A 245 9.13 -10.05 -5.37
N LEU A 246 8.85 -10.98 -4.45
CA LEU A 246 9.73 -12.12 -4.17
C LEU A 246 9.85 -13.08 -5.38
N ALA A 247 8.77 -13.23 -6.16
CA ALA A 247 8.82 -13.99 -7.40
C ALA A 247 9.69 -13.30 -8.47
N VAL A 248 9.63 -11.96 -8.57
CA VAL A 248 10.52 -11.15 -9.43
C VAL A 248 11.97 -11.28 -8.97
N ALA A 249 12.25 -11.14 -7.66
CA ALA A 249 13.59 -11.27 -7.11
C ALA A 249 14.23 -12.64 -7.44
N ARG A 250 13.45 -13.72 -7.35
CA ARG A 250 13.91 -15.06 -7.74
C ARG A 250 14.29 -15.15 -9.22
N LYS A 251 13.54 -14.49 -10.11
CA LYS A 251 13.85 -14.45 -11.55
C LYS A 251 15.10 -13.65 -11.88
N LEU A 252 15.41 -12.60 -11.11
CA LEU A 252 16.64 -11.81 -11.28
C LEU A 252 17.90 -12.57 -10.86
N GLY A 253 17.80 -13.54 -9.94
CA GLY A 253 18.86 -14.51 -9.65
C GLY A 253 20.01 -14.03 -8.73
N HIS A 254 20.00 -12.77 -8.26
CA HIS A 254 21.02 -12.19 -7.37
C HIS A 254 20.59 -12.32 -5.91
N LYS A 255 20.82 -13.49 -5.30
CA LYS A 255 20.36 -13.80 -3.93
C LYS A 255 20.95 -12.89 -2.87
N ASP A 256 22.23 -12.54 -2.98
CA ASP A 256 22.95 -11.63 -2.09
C ASP A 256 22.36 -10.22 -2.13
N MET A 257 22.20 -9.63 -3.32
CA MET A 257 21.59 -8.33 -3.52
C MET A 257 20.13 -8.30 -3.05
N THR A 258 19.41 -9.41 -3.26
CA THR A 258 18.03 -9.56 -2.76
C THR A 258 17.99 -9.52 -1.24
N THR A 259 18.89 -10.26 -0.57
CA THR A 259 18.90 -10.31 0.90
C THR A 259 19.28 -8.95 1.50
N TRP A 260 20.34 -8.31 0.98
CA TRP A 260 20.74 -6.98 1.42
C TRP A 260 19.68 -5.91 1.16
N GLY A 261 19.01 -5.98 0.01
CA GLY A 261 17.94 -5.05 -0.33
C GLY A 261 16.75 -5.17 0.62
N ILE A 262 16.28 -6.40 0.90
CA ILE A 262 15.20 -6.63 1.87
C ILE A 262 15.57 -6.10 3.24
N LEU A 263 16.79 -6.40 3.72
CA LEU A 263 17.28 -5.92 5.03
C LEU A 263 17.29 -4.39 5.07
N ALA A 264 17.85 -3.74 4.04
CA ALA A 264 17.88 -2.28 3.96
C ALA A 264 16.49 -1.66 3.94
N GLY A 265 15.55 -2.26 3.20
CA GLY A 265 14.16 -1.81 3.16
C GLY A 265 13.45 -1.95 4.51
N LEU A 266 13.64 -3.08 5.21
CA LEU A 266 13.11 -3.29 6.56
C LEU A 266 13.69 -2.26 7.55
N ILE A 267 15.02 -2.04 7.54
CA ILE A 267 15.65 -1.05 8.41
C ILE A 267 15.11 0.35 8.12
N LEU A 268 14.91 0.70 6.86
CA LEU A 268 14.36 1.99 6.49
C LEU A 268 12.92 2.15 6.98
N GLY A 269 12.06 1.12 6.85
CA GLY A 269 10.72 1.11 7.39
C GLY A 269 10.70 1.32 8.90
N PHE A 270 11.44 0.51 9.65
CA PHE A 270 11.54 0.68 11.11
C PHE A 270 12.16 2.01 11.52
N ALA A 271 13.11 2.56 10.75
CA ALA A 271 13.68 3.86 11.06
C ALA A 271 12.66 5.00 10.96
N THR A 272 11.77 4.96 9.96
CA THR A 272 10.68 5.94 9.84
C THR A 272 9.67 5.80 10.97
N ASP A 273 9.33 4.59 11.36
CA ASP A 273 8.45 4.30 12.49
C ASP A 273 9.04 4.74 13.84
N PHE A 274 10.32 4.45 14.10
CA PHE A 274 11.00 4.92 15.31
C PHE A 274 11.06 6.45 15.40
N ILE A 275 11.20 7.15 14.28
CA ILE A 275 11.12 8.62 14.25
C ILE A 275 9.71 9.07 14.66
N LEU A 276 8.67 8.41 14.17
CA LEU A 276 7.28 8.69 14.53
C LEU A 276 7.07 8.53 16.05
N HIS A 277 7.46 7.39 16.60
CA HIS A 277 7.37 7.13 18.05
C HIS A 277 8.23 8.10 18.89
N ALA A 278 9.44 8.47 18.44
CA ALA A 278 10.32 9.38 19.17
C ALA A 278 9.74 10.81 19.28
N VAL A 279 8.93 11.24 18.33
CA VAL A 279 8.25 12.55 18.38
C VAL A 279 6.89 12.52 19.09
N GLY A 280 6.46 11.33 19.58
CA GLY A 280 5.33 11.14 20.50
C GLY A 280 3.99 10.90 19.78
N ALA A 281 4.03 10.22 18.65
CA ALA A 281 2.85 9.66 18.00
C ALA A 281 2.59 8.23 18.46
#